data_c8ac609c9cfd84f17cd0c885366df233
#
_entry.id   c8ac609c9cfd84f17cd0c885366df233
#
_cell.length_a   1.000
_cell.length_b   1.000
_cell.length_c   1.000
_cell.angle_alpha   90.00
_cell.angle_beta   90.00
_cell.angle_gamma   90.00
#
_symmetry.space_group_name_H-M   'P 1'
#
loop_
_entity.id
_entity.type
_entity.pdbx_description
1 polymer ?
#
loop_
_entity_poly.entity_id
_entity_poly.type
_entity_poly.pdbx_seq_one_letter_code
_entity_poly.pdbx_strand_id
1 'polypeptide(L)'
;MSFRSTRVVLASSFAAAGLICLASSAFAHGTMTTPASRVYACFQGNPENPTNPACAAAKALAGSQAFYDWNGINQANANGNHQAVVPDGTLCSGNNPTFRGLDLNRSDWQTTPIQPDANGRFTFVFKATAPHATRDWRFFVTREGWTPGSPLRWADLQEFCTLGNTPLSADGTYRLQCPLPQRTGQHVIYNTWQRADSTEAFYTLSLIHI
;
A
#
# COMPACT_ATOMS: atom_id res chain seq x y z
N MET A 1 -61.47 47.66 44.54
CA MET A 1 -60.42 47.72 43.46
C MET A 1 -59.46 46.61 43.72
N SER A 2 -59.53 45.55 42.90
CA SER A 2 -58.66 44.36 43.06
C SER A 2 -57.68 44.31 41.92
N PHE A 3 -56.40 44.43 42.25
CA PHE A 3 -55.30 44.31 41.26
C PHE A 3 -54.92 42.82 41.07
N ARG A 4 -55.18 42.31 39.89
CA ARG A 4 -54.67 41.01 39.45
C ARG A 4 -53.26 41.13 38.93
N SER A 5 -52.31 40.47 39.59
CA SER A 5 -50.92 40.36 39.19
C SER A 5 -50.75 39.24 38.19
N THR A 6 -50.39 39.58 36.95
CA THR A 6 -50.12 38.59 35.88
C THR A 6 -48.62 38.19 35.95
N ARG A 7 -48.33 36.92 36.25
CA ARG A 7 -46.99 36.36 36.22
C ARG A 7 -46.66 35.93 34.80
N VAL A 8 -45.69 36.55 34.19
CA VAL A 8 -45.10 36.12 32.91
C VAL A 8 -44.07 35.06 33.23
N VAL A 9 -44.27 33.83 32.69
CA VAL A 9 -43.30 32.73 32.76
C VAL A 9 -42.47 32.81 31.48
N LEU A 10 -41.18 33.18 31.60
CA LEU A 10 -40.22 33.07 30.51
C LEU A 10 -39.74 31.60 30.43
N ALA A 11 -40.09 30.93 29.34
CA ALA A 11 -39.56 29.65 29.01
C ALA A 11 -38.21 29.81 28.29
N SER A 12 -37.13 29.48 28.97
CA SER A 12 -35.77 29.47 28.37
C SER A 12 -35.57 28.18 27.57
N SER A 13 -35.59 28.28 26.25
CA SER A 13 -35.25 27.18 25.36
C SER A 13 -33.74 27.00 25.26
N PHE A 14 -33.18 26.01 25.89
CA PHE A 14 -31.79 25.60 25.68
C PHE A 14 -31.70 24.86 24.33
N ALA A 15 -31.13 25.50 23.32
CA ALA A 15 -30.71 24.86 22.08
C ALA A 15 -29.41 24.09 22.35
N ALA A 16 -29.47 22.77 22.44
CA ALA A 16 -28.28 21.91 22.45
C ALA A 16 -27.66 21.89 21.05
N ALA A 17 -26.60 22.65 20.83
CA ALA A 17 -25.79 22.54 19.63
C ALA A 17 -24.99 21.23 19.69
N GLY A 18 -25.46 20.20 18.99
CA GLY A 18 -24.72 18.94 18.81
C GLY A 18 -23.46 19.22 17.95
N LEU A 19 -22.28 19.08 18.52
CA LEU A 19 -21.02 19.03 17.77
C LEU A 19 -21.03 17.73 16.96
N ILE A 20 -21.30 17.81 15.66
CA ILE A 20 -21.07 16.73 14.72
C ILE A 20 -19.57 16.69 14.48
N CYS A 21 -18.82 15.82 15.19
CA CYS A 21 -17.47 15.45 14.83
C CYS A 21 -17.51 14.74 13.47
N LEU A 22 -17.22 15.45 12.39
CA LEU A 22 -16.89 14.86 11.11
C LEU A 22 -15.55 14.11 11.31
N ALA A 23 -15.62 12.80 11.49
CA ALA A 23 -14.44 11.96 11.43
C ALA A 23 -13.89 12.08 10.00
N SER A 24 -12.81 12.85 9.85
CA SER A 24 -12.04 12.86 8.61
C SER A 24 -11.58 11.44 8.37
N SER A 25 -11.96 10.85 7.25
CA SER A 25 -11.41 9.57 6.81
C SER A 25 -9.92 9.80 6.58
N ALA A 26 -9.09 9.47 7.57
CA ALA A 26 -7.64 9.51 7.41
C ALA A 26 -7.27 8.37 6.46
N PHE A 27 -7.00 8.71 5.21
CA PHE A 27 -6.52 7.76 4.21
C PHE A 27 -5.09 7.37 4.57
N ALA A 28 -4.84 6.10 4.84
CA ALA A 28 -3.50 5.55 4.90
C ALA A 28 -2.86 5.67 3.51
N HIS A 29 -1.56 5.95 3.47
CA HIS A 29 -0.83 6.01 2.19
C HIS A 29 0.62 5.61 2.40
N GLY A 30 1.15 4.86 1.46
CA GLY A 30 2.56 4.50 1.47
C GLY A 30 2.92 3.45 0.44
N THR A 31 4.21 3.21 0.30
CA THR A 31 4.74 2.17 -0.59
C THR A 31 6.12 1.70 -0.13
N MET A 32 6.55 0.56 -0.65
CA MET A 32 7.90 0.06 -0.46
C MET A 32 8.92 0.91 -1.23
N THR A 33 9.93 1.43 -0.52
CA THR A 33 11.04 2.20 -1.10
C THR A 33 12.35 1.40 -1.14
N THR A 34 12.44 0.34 -0.31
CA THR A 34 13.57 -0.59 -0.32
C THR A 34 13.07 -2.03 -0.10
N PRO A 35 13.15 -2.89 -1.12
CA PRO A 35 13.41 -2.58 -2.53
C PRO A 35 12.29 -1.71 -3.10
N ALA A 36 12.60 -0.85 -4.07
CA ALA A 36 11.62 0.05 -4.65
C ALA A 36 10.46 -0.72 -5.31
N SER A 37 9.22 -0.37 -4.99
CA SER A 37 8.05 -0.90 -5.68
C SER A 37 8.02 -0.41 -7.14
N ARG A 38 7.36 -1.15 -8.05
CA ARG A 38 7.25 -0.74 -9.46
C ARG A 38 6.73 0.68 -9.61
N VAL A 39 5.68 1.04 -8.87
CA VAL A 39 5.10 2.38 -8.92
C VAL A 39 6.10 3.43 -8.45
N TYR A 40 6.84 3.16 -7.36
CA TYR A 40 7.82 4.10 -6.83
C TYR A 40 9.03 4.26 -7.73
N ALA A 41 9.52 3.17 -8.34
CA ALA A 41 10.57 3.21 -9.34
C ALA A 41 10.19 4.07 -10.56
N CYS A 42 8.95 3.94 -11.06
CA CYS A 42 8.45 4.77 -12.15
C CYS A 42 8.26 6.23 -11.74
N PHE A 43 7.84 6.50 -10.50
CA PHE A 43 7.79 7.86 -9.96
C PHE A 43 9.17 8.52 -9.94
N GLN A 44 10.19 7.80 -9.44
CA GLN A 44 11.57 8.31 -9.40
C GLN A 44 12.20 8.48 -10.80
N GLY A 45 11.73 7.69 -11.76
CA GLY A 45 12.22 7.65 -13.15
C GLY A 45 11.55 8.68 -14.09
N ASN A 46 11.10 9.83 -13.58
CA ASN A 46 10.39 10.88 -14.30
C ASN A 46 9.01 10.43 -14.83
N PRO A 47 7.91 10.69 -14.08
CA PRO A 47 6.55 10.31 -14.47
C PRO A 47 6.10 10.82 -15.84
N GLU A 48 6.56 12.01 -16.26
CA GLU A 48 6.14 12.59 -17.52
C GLU A 48 6.93 12.08 -18.73
N ASN A 49 8.16 11.62 -18.51
CA ASN A 49 8.98 11.05 -19.57
C ASN A 49 9.84 9.88 -19.07
N PRO A 50 9.22 8.74 -18.74
CA PRO A 50 9.93 7.59 -18.20
C PRO A 50 10.97 7.06 -19.19
N THR A 51 12.20 6.90 -18.74
CA THR A 51 13.27 6.28 -19.55
C THR A 51 13.25 4.76 -19.48
N ASN A 52 12.70 4.18 -18.40
CA ASN A 52 12.49 2.73 -18.32
C ASN A 52 11.36 2.31 -19.27
N PRO A 53 11.57 1.34 -20.19
CA PRO A 53 10.56 0.96 -21.18
C PRO A 53 9.26 0.40 -20.57
N ALA A 54 9.35 -0.30 -19.43
CA ALA A 54 8.16 -0.81 -18.75
C ALA A 54 7.33 0.32 -18.13
N CYS A 55 7.96 1.32 -17.50
CA CYS A 55 7.27 2.51 -16.99
C CYS A 55 6.65 3.33 -18.15
N ALA A 56 7.35 3.47 -19.27
CA ALA A 56 6.81 4.14 -20.45
C ALA A 56 5.55 3.43 -21.00
N ALA A 57 5.58 2.08 -21.07
CA ALA A 57 4.43 1.29 -21.47
C ALA A 57 3.26 1.40 -20.47
N ALA A 58 3.55 1.39 -19.16
CA ALA A 58 2.55 1.59 -18.13
C ALA A 58 1.89 2.97 -18.20
N LYS A 59 2.68 4.03 -18.46
CA LYS A 59 2.16 5.38 -18.72
C LYS A 59 1.28 5.41 -19.96
N ALA A 60 1.70 4.80 -21.05
CA ALA A 60 0.92 4.75 -22.29
C ALA A 60 -0.44 4.07 -22.09
N LEU A 61 -0.52 3.06 -21.21
CA LEU A 61 -1.77 2.34 -20.91
C LEU A 61 -2.68 3.06 -19.92
N ALA A 62 -2.12 3.71 -18.88
CA ALA A 62 -2.87 4.19 -17.72
C ALA A 62 -2.69 5.69 -17.42
N GLY A 63 -1.79 6.39 -18.11
CA GLY A 63 -1.44 7.77 -17.82
C GLY A 63 -0.37 7.89 -16.73
N SER A 64 0.15 9.10 -16.51
CA SER A 64 1.19 9.38 -15.50
C SER A 64 0.65 9.53 -14.08
N GLN A 65 -0.68 9.74 -13.92
CA GLN A 65 -1.28 9.96 -12.60
C GLN A 65 -0.97 8.82 -11.62
N ALA A 66 -0.97 7.57 -12.10
CA ALA A 66 -0.60 6.40 -11.30
C ALA A 66 0.77 6.55 -10.60
N PHE A 67 1.72 7.23 -11.25
CA PHE A 67 3.07 7.40 -10.68
C PHE A 67 3.09 8.51 -9.63
N TYR A 68 2.31 9.57 -9.79
CA TYR A 68 2.17 10.62 -8.78
C TYR A 68 1.42 10.11 -7.54
N ASP A 69 0.46 9.21 -7.73
CA ASP A 69 -0.31 8.55 -6.66
C ASP A 69 0.41 7.30 -6.11
N TRP A 70 1.75 7.24 -6.23
CA TRP A 70 2.58 6.06 -5.88
C TRP A 70 2.29 5.46 -4.50
N ASN A 71 1.70 6.19 -3.60
CA ASN A 71 1.37 5.78 -2.24
C ASN A 71 -0.07 5.26 -2.08
N GLY A 72 -0.88 5.22 -3.15
CA GLY A 72 -2.33 4.99 -3.10
C GLY A 72 -2.80 3.64 -3.62
N ILE A 73 -1.94 2.61 -3.74
CA ILE A 73 -2.37 1.28 -4.17
C ILE A 73 -3.02 0.55 -2.99
N ASN A 74 -4.35 0.59 -2.91
CA ASN A 74 -5.10 0.06 -1.78
C ASN A 74 -6.44 -0.57 -2.18
N GLN A 75 -7.03 -1.31 -1.23
CA GLN A 75 -8.41 -1.79 -1.25
C GLN A 75 -9.07 -1.49 0.10
N ALA A 76 -10.15 -0.74 0.10
CA ALA A 76 -10.81 -0.25 1.31
C ALA A 76 -11.46 -1.37 2.15
N ASN A 77 -11.80 -2.49 1.53
CA ASN A 77 -12.59 -3.57 2.12
C ASN A 77 -11.87 -4.93 2.15
N ALA A 78 -10.55 -4.92 2.16
CA ALA A 78 -9.75 -6.16 2.16
C ALA A 78 -9.96 -7.00 3.42
N ASN A 79 -9.93 -6.38 4.59
CA ASN A 79 -10.09 -7.02 5.90
C ASN A 79 -9.30 -8.33 6.06
N GLY A 80 -8.10 -8.40 5.45
CA GLY A 80 -7.23 -9.59 5.43
C GLY A 80 -7.59 -10.64 4.38
N ASN A 81 -8.70 -10.51 3.67
CA ASN A 81 -9.06 -11.37 2.57
C ASN A 81 -8.56 -10.80 1.23
N HIS A 82 -7.24 -10.67 1.14
CA HIS A 82 -6.58 -9.99 0.02
C HIS A 82 -6.90 -10.61 -1.34
N GLN A 83 -6.99 -11.95 -1.42
CA GLN A 83 -7.26 -12.65 -2.68
C GLN A 83 -8.68 -12.39 -3.21
N ALA A 84 -9.63 -12.10 -2.34
CA ALA A 84 -11.01 -11.80 -2.75
C ALA A 84 -11.14 -10.42 -3.41
N VAL A 85 -10.27 -9.46 -3.04
CA VAL A 85 -10.34 -8.08 -3.52
C VAL A 85 -9.28 -7.75 -4.57
N VAL A 86 -8.21 -8.56 -4.64
CA VAL A 86 -7.12 -8.44 -5.61
C VAL A 86 -6.98 -9.77 -6.35
N PRO A 87 -7.69 -9.96 -7.46
CA PRO A 87 -7.63 -11.20 -8.23
C PRO A 87 -6.29 -11.37 -8.96
N ASP A 88 -6.03 -12.60 -9.41
CA ASP A 88 -4.87 -12.95 -10.23
C ASP A 88 -4.72 -12.01 -11.43
N GLY A 89 -3.49 -11.62 -11.73
CA GLY A 89 -3.15 -10.70 -12.82
C GLY A 89 -3.29 -9.21 -12.48
N THR A 90 -3.83 -8.87 -11.28
CA THR A 90 -3.99 -7.48 -10.83
C THR A 90 -3.23 -7.16 -9.54
N LEU A 91 -2.26 -8.01 -9.19
CA LEU A 91 -1.57 -7.91 -7.91
C LEU A 91 -0.79 -6.61 -7.77
N CYS A 92 -0.15 -6.14 -8.83
CA CYS A 92 0.67 -4.93 -8.76
C CYS A 92 -0.17 -3.65 -8.66
N SER A 93 -1.31 -3.60 -9.35
CA SER A 93 -2.25 -2.49 -9.26
C SER A 93 -3.14 -2.52 -8.01
N GLY A 94 -3.13 -3.65 -7.26
CA GLY A 94 -4.09 -3.88 -6.18
C GLY A 94 -5.55 -3.91 -6.68
N ASN A 95 -5.79 -4.30 -7.94
CA ASN A 95 -7.10 -4.26 -8.61
C ASN A 95 -7.69 -2.83 -8.71
N ASN A 96 -6.84 -1.81 -8.70
CA ASN A 96 -7.26 -0.43 -8.90
C ASN A 96 -6.98 -0.01 -10.36
N PRO A 97 -8.01 0.36 -11.15
CA PRO A 97 -7.86 0.70 -12.57
C PRO A 97 -6.85 1.83 -12.86
N THR A 98 -6.66 2.75 -11.92
CA THR A 98 -5.66 3.82 -12.05
C THR A 98 -4.25 3.26 -12.23
N PHE A 99 -3.94 2.15 -11.57
CA PHE A 99 -2.62 1.53 -11.56
C PHE A 99 -2.48 0.35 -12.53
N ARG A 100 -3.49 0.06 -13.37
CA ARG A 100 -3.51 -1.13 -14.25
C ARG A 100 -2.27 -1.27 -15.15
N GLY A 101 -1.59 -0.18 -15.47
CA GLY A 101 -0.34 -0.21 -16.24
C GLY A 101 0.79 -0.96 -15.53
N LEU A 102 0.74 -1.04 -14.20
CA LEU A 102 1.75 -1.76 -13.41
C LEU A 102 1.61 -3.28 -13.50
N ASP A 103 0.45 -3.79 -13.95
CA ASP A 103 0.22 -5.23 -14.13
C ASP A 103 0.73 -5.77 -15.47
N LEU A 104 1.29 -4.91 -16.32
CA LEU A 104 1.82 -5.35 -17.61
C LEU A 104 2.85 -6.48 -17.45
N ASN A 105 2.63 -7.57 -18.19
CA ASN A 105 3.48 -8.76 -18.21
C ASN A 105 4.76 -8.49 -19.01
N ARG A 106 5.77 -7.92 -18.33
CA ARG A 106 7.05 -7.50 -18.94
C ARG A 106 8.22 -7.95 -18.07
N SER A 107 9.31 -8.32 -18.71
CA SER A 107 10.57 -8.72 -18.06
C SER A 107 11.53 -7.55 -17.85
N ASP A 108 11.27 -6.39 -18.43
CA ASP A 108 12.13 -5.21 -18.41
C ASP A 108 11.75 -4.16 -17.34
N TRP A 109 10.95 -4.54 -16.35
CA TRP A 109 10.76 -3.73 -15.15
C TRP A 109 12.09 -3.54 -14.41
N GLN A 110 12.26 -2.36 -13.82
CA GLN A 110 13.43 -2.08 -12.99
C GLN A 110 13.56 -3.09 -11.85
N THR A 111 14.73 -3.70 -11.75
CA THR A 111 15.08 -4.70 -10.74
C THR A 111 16.00 -4.09 -9.70
N THR A 112 15.74 -4.34 -8.42
CA THR A 112 16.62 -3.93 -7.32
C THR A 112 17.43 -5.13 -6.83
N PRO A 113 18.78 -5.09 -6.86
CA PRO A 113 19.58 -6.12 -6.23
C PRO A 113 19.41 -6.05 -4.70
N ILE A 114 19.20 -7.19 -4.06
CA ILE A 114 19.12 -7.29 -2.61
C ILE A 114 19.96 -8.46 -2.12
N GLN A 115 20.50 -8.33 -0.91
CA GLN A 115 21.29 -9.38 -0.25
C GLN A 115 20.92 -9.46 1.22
N PRO A 116 20.94 -10.65 1.83
CA PRO A 116 20.75 -10.78 3.26
C PRO A 116 21.94 -10.18 4.03
N ASP A 117 21.67 -9.73 5.24
CA ASP A 117 22.70 -9.40 6.22
C ASP A 117 23.41 -10.67 6.75
N ALA A 118 24.37 -10.50 7.68
CA ALA A 118 25.11 -11.61 8.28
C ALA A 118 24.20 -12.62 9.04
N ASN A 119 22.97 -12.24 9.36
CA ASN A 119 21.99 -13.08 10.04
C ASN A 119 20.94 -13.67 9.09
N GLY A 120 21.15 -13.55 7.78
CA GLY A 120 20.21 -14.03 6.78
C GLY A 120 18.94 -13.20 6.65
N ARG A 121 18.94 -11.93 7.10
CA ARG A 121 17.79 -11.05 7.13
C ARG A 121 17.96 -9.88 6.17
N PHE A 122 16.82 -9.29 5.78
CA PHE A 122 16.79 -8.07 5.00
C PHE A 122 15.81 -7.07 5.65
N THR A 123 16.17 -5.79 5.65
CA THR A 123 15.30 -4.72 6.15
C THR A 123 14.57 -4.08 4.98
N PHE A 124 13.30 -4.42 4.85
CA PHE A 124 12.38 -3.76 3.94
C PHE A 124 12.01 -2.39 4.50
N VAL A 125 11.98 -1.37 3.65
CA VAL A 125 11.62 -0.01 4.06
C VAL A 125 10.35 0.41 3.35
N PHE A 126 9.29 0.64 4.13
CA PHE A 126 8.02 1.15 3.66
C PHE A 126 7.88 2.63 4.06
N LYS A 127 7.74 3.52 3.09
CA LYS A 127 7.52 4.95 3.33
C LYS A 127 6.03 5.21 3.48
N ALA A 128 5.62 5.63 4.68
CA ALA A 128 4.26 6.04 4.96
C ALA A 128 4.14 7.57 4.83
N THR A 129 3.24 8.03 3.96
CA THR A 129 2.87 9.45 3.88
C THR A 129 1.71 9.78 4.80
N ALA A 130 0.92 8.76 5.17
CA ALA A 130 -0.08 8.81 6.22
C ALA A 130 -0.03 7.49 7.01
N PRO A 131 0.64 7.47 8.18
CA PRO A 131 0.79 6.26 9.00
C PRO A 131 -0.51 5.93 9.75
N HIS A 132 -0.75 4.63 9.95
CA HIS A 132 -1.88 4.10 10.71
C HIS A 132 -1.47 2.91 11.58
N ALA A 133 -2.35 2.56 12.52
CA ALA A 133 -2.21 1.35 13.31
C ALA A 133 -2.22 0.11 12.38
N THR A 134 -1.23 -0.74 12.56
CA THR A 134 -1.03 -1.93 11.73
C THR A 134 -1.60 -3.16 12.44
N ARG A 135 -2.38 -3.95 11.70
CA ARG A 135 -2.75 -5.30 12.10
C ARG A 135 -1.63 -6.28 11.74
N ASP A 136 -1.27 -6.32 10.46
CA ASP A 136 -0.18 -7.15 9.96
C ASP A 136 0.47 -6.59 8.70
N TRP A 137 1.74 -6.95 8.52
CA TRP A 137 2.52 -6.88 7.31
C TRP A 137 2.78 -8.30 6.84
N ARG A 138 2.45 -8.64 5.60
CA ARG A 138 2.74 -9.95 5.05
C ARG A 138 3.62 -9.80 3.81
N PHE A 139 4.65 -10.63 3.75
CA PHE A 139 5.62 -10.64 2.66
C PHE A 139 5.59 -11.96 1.94
N PHE A 140 5.55 -11.87 0.63
CA PHE A 140 5.54 -13.01 -0.27
C PHE A 140 6.69 -12.88 -1.28
N VAL A 141 7.24 -14.00 -1.70
CA VAL A 141 8.21 -14.10 -2.79
C VAL A 141 7.68 -15.04 -3.86
N THR A 142 8.00 -14.81 -5.11
CA THR A 142 7.67 -15.77 -6.17
C THR A 142 8.36 -17.11 -5.93
N ARG A 143 7.64 -18.19 -6.25
CA ARG A 143 8.15 -19.57 -6.17
C ARG A 143 9.29 -19.76 -7.15
N GLU A 144 10.10 -20.77 -6.90
CA GLU A 144 11.07 -21.28 -7.88
C GLU A 144 10.39 -21.63 -9.21
N GLY A 145 11.06 -21.33 -10.32
CA GLY A 145 10.51 -21.54 -11.65
C GLY A 145 9.55 -20.47 -12.16
N TRP A 146 9.21 -19.45 -11.34
CA TRP A 146 8.48 -18.30 -11.88
C TRP A 146 9.38 -17.52 -12.86
N THR A 147 8.80 -17.11 -13.98
CA THR A 147 9.54 -16.40 -15.04
C THR A 147 9.12 -14.93 -15.11
N PRO A 148 10.06 -13.97 -15.06
CA PRO A 148 9.78 -12.56 -15.27
C PRO A 148 9.04 -12.32 -16.59
N GLY A 149 8.01 -11.48 -16.55
CA GLY A 149 7.13 -11.22 -17.71
C GLY A 149 5.92 -12.14 -17.80
N SER A 150 5.82 -13.17 -16.96
CA SER A 150 4.59 -13.96 -16.83
C SER A 150 3.53 -13.21 -16.01
N PRO A 151 2.22 -13.45 -16.27
CA PRO A 151 1.16 -12.97 -15.39
C PRO A 151 1.41 -13.46 -13.96
N LEU A 152 1.32 -12.54 -12.98
CA LEU A 152 1.51 -12.90 -11.58
C LEU A 152 0.17 -13.33 -10.95
N ARG A 153 0.17 -14.48 -10.31
CA ARG A 153 -0.98 -15.05 -9.60
C ARG A 153 -0.63 -15.29 -8.13
N TRP A 154 -1.62 -15.36 -7.26
CA TRP A 154 -1.41 -15.72 -5.86
C TRP A 154 -0.77 -17.11 -5.71
N ALA A 155 -1.09 -18.05 -6.59
CA ALA A 155 -0.49 -19.39 -6.62
C ALA A 155 1.02 -19.37 -6.91
N ASP A 156 1.52 -18.31 -7.55
CA ASP A 156 2.95 -18.13 -7.84
C ASP A 156 3.73 -17.59 -6.63
N LEU A 157 3.04 -17.19 -5.57
CA LEU A 157 3.61 -16.57 -4.38
C LEU A 157 3.74 -17.58 -3.23
N GLN A 158 4.79 -17.39 -2.44
CA GLN A 158 5.03 -18.08 -1.18
C GLN A 158 5.23 -17.04 -0.08
N GLU A 159 4.42 -17.09 0.95
CA GLU A 159 4.61 -16.25 2.13
C GLU A 159 5.88 -16.67 2.88
N PHE A 160 6.69 -15.70 3.29
CA PHE A 160 7.94 -15.97 4.01
C PHE A 160 8.10 -15.15 5.28
N CYS A 161 7.29 -14.13 5.48
CA CYS A 161 7.37 -13.28 6.67
C CYS A 161 6.03 -12.63 6.97
N THR A 162 5.65 -12.66 8.25
CA THR A 162 4.54 -11.89 8.80
C THR A 162 5.02 -11.11 10.01
N LEU A 163 4.74 -9.81 10.03
CA LEU A 163 5.04 -8.93 11.17
C LEU A 163 3.73 -8.29 11.66
N GLY A 164 3.66 -8.08 12.96
CA GLY A 164 2.57 -7.30 13.56
C GLY A 164 2.82 -5.80 13.50
N ASN A 165 2.27 -5.09 14.47
CA ASN A 165 2.46 -3.65 14.59
C ASN A 165 3.95 -3.32 14.77
N THR A 166 4.47 -2.51 13.86
CA THR A 166 5.86 -2.06 13.86
C THR A 166 5.88 -0.55 14.12
N PRO A 167 6.77 -0.04 14.98
CA PRO A 167 6.83 1.39 15.25
C PRO A 167 7.28 2.16 14.01
N LEU A 168 6.66 3.33 13.79
CA LEU A 168 7.09 4.28 12.77
C LEU A 168 8.40 4.93 13.20
N SER A 169 9.38 4.95 12.31
CA SER A 169 10.63 5.69 12.50
C SER A 169 10.42 7.19 12.35
N ALA A 170 11.31 8.00 12.92
CA ALA A 170 11.22 9.47 12.88
C ALA A 170 11.25 10.06 11.45
N ASP A 171 11.79 9.31 10.48
CA ASP A 171 11.84 9.67 9.06
C ASP A 171 10.55 9.34 8.28
N GLY A 172 9.49 8.90 8.98
CA GLY A 172 8.22 8.51 8.36
C GLY A 172 8.26 7.16 7.66
N THR A 173 9.19 6.28 8.03
CA THR A 173 9.30 4.94 7.46
C THR A 173 9.01 3.85 8.48
N TYR A 174 8.50 2.72 8.00
CA TYR A 174 8.50 1.45 8.72
C TYR A 174 9.68 0.61 8.25
N ARG A 175 10.50 0.15 9.20
CA ARG A 175 11.64 -0.73 8.95
C ARG A 175 11.26 -2.16 9.33
N LEU A 176 11.00 -2.97 8.30
CA LEU A 176 10.37 -4.28 8.40
C LEU A 176 11.44 -5.35 8.18
N GLN A 177 11.96 -5.92 9.26
CA GLN A 177 13.06 -6.87 9.17
C GLN A 177 12.55 -8.31 9.07
N CYS A 178 12.79 -8.95 7.94
CA CYS A 178 12.39 -10.33 7.64
C CYS A 178 13.58 -11.24 7.32
N PRO A 179 13.50 -12.55 7.58
CA PRO A 179 14.43 -13.49 6.97
C PRO A 179 14.29 -13.41 5.46
N LEU A 180 15.40 -13.31 4.73
CA LEU A 180 15.36 -13.32 3.27
C LEU A 180 15.32 -14.75 2.77
N PRO A 181 14.31 -15.16 1.96
CA PRO A 181 14.25 -16.52 1.45
C PRO A 181 15.42 -16.80 0.50
N GLN A 182 15.94 -18.02 0.54
CA GLN A 182 16.98 -18.44 -0.40
C GLN A 182 16.38 -18.56 -1.80
N ARG A 183 16.78 -17.66 -2.67
CA ARG A 183 16.39 -17.58 -4.08
C ARG A 183 17.59 -17.12 -4.88
N THR A 184 17.60 -17.35 -6.17
CA THR A 184 18.62 -16.87 -7.09
C THR A 184 17.97 -16.28 -8.34
N GLY A 185 18.52 -15.18 -8.84
CA GLY A 185 18.00 -14.51 -10.02
C GLY A 185 16.86 -13.54 -9.74
N GLN A 186 15.99 -13.33 -10.73
CA GLN A 186 14.89 -12.36 -10.62
C GLN A 186 13.67 -12.96 -9.98
N HIS A 187 13.17 -12.28 -8.97
CA HIS A 187 11.93 -12.62 -8.25
C HIS A 187 11.09 -11.38 -7.96
N VAL A 188 9.84 -11.60 -7.60
CA VAL A 188 8.97 -10.55 -7.07
C VAL A 188 8.92 -10.69 -5.55
N ILE A 189 9.05 -9.56 -4.84
CA ILE A 189 8.58 -9.40 -3.48
C ILE A 189 7.23 -8.70 -3.55
N TYR A 190 6.21 -9.35 -3.02
CA TYR A 190 4.87 -8.79 -2.84
C TYR A 190 4.61 -8.56 -1.37
N ASN A 191 4.09 -7.39 -1.01
CA ASN A 191 3.79 -7.05 0.37
C ASN A 191 2.36 -6.56 0.50
N THR A 192 1.68 -6.97 1.57
CA THR A 192 0.41 -6.41 1.99
C THR A 192 0.57 -5.74 3.35
N TRP A 193 0.01 -4.55 3.50
CA TRP A 193 -0.13 -3.83 4.76
C TRP A 193 -1.60 -3.74 5.14
N GLN A 194 -2.03 -4.51 6.12
CA GLN A 194 -3.40 -4.48 6.65
C GLN A 194 -3.47 -3.55 7.85
N ARG A 195 -4.36 -2.58 7.78
CA ARG A 195 -4.66 -1.69 8.91
C ARG A 195 -5.37 -2.44 10.03
N ALA A 196 -5.16 -1.96 11.30
CA ALA A 196 -5.89 -2.43 12.48
C ALA A 196 -7.13 -1.57 12.77
N ASP A 197 -7.13 -0.32 12.32
CA ASP A 197 -8.16 0.68 12.57
C ASP A 197 -9.21 0.78 11.46
N SER A 198 -9.08 -0.01 10.41
CA SER A 198 -10.06 -0.14 9.31
C SER A 198 -9.89 -1.45 8.54
N THR A 199 -10.81 -1.72 7.62
CA THR A 199 -10.75 -2.88 6.70
C THR A 199 -9.78 -2.66 5.53
N GLU A 200 -9.18 -1.48 5.41
CA GLU A 200 -8.30 -1.12 4.31
C GLU A 200 -6.95 -1.84 4.36
N ALA A 201 -6.45 -2.23 3.19
CA ALA A 201 -5.10 -2.77 3.03
C ALA A 201 -4.39 -2.14 1.83
N PHE A 202 -3.06 -2.05 1.92
CA PHE A 202 -2.17 -1.55 0.89
C PHE A 202 -1.33 -2.66 0.30
N TYR A 203 -0.96 -2.48 -0.97
CA TYR A 203 -0.28 -3.49 -1.77
C TYR A 203 0.96 -2.91 -2.43
N THR A 204 2.07 -3.62 -2.36
CA THR A 204 3.29 -3.23 -3.06
C THR A 204 3.93 -4.42 -3.75
N LEU A 205 4.46 -4.18 -4.94
CA LEU A 205 5.19 -5.15 -5.73
C LEU A 205 6.53 -4.58 -6.15
N SER A 206 7.60 -5.27 -5.76
CA SER A 206 8.99 -4.92 -6.13
C SER A 206 9.61 -6.06 -6.92
N LEU A 207 10.26 -5.77 -8.03
CA LEU A 207 11.09 -6.74 -8.72
C LEU A 207 12.51 -6.69 -8.13
N ILE A 208 13.03 -7.85 -7.75
CA ILE A 208 14.31 -7.97 -7.08
C ILE A 208 15.23 -8.96 -7.80
N HIS A 209 16.53 -8.87 -7.51
CA HIS A 209 17.52 -9.85 -7.89
C HIS A 209 18.30 -10.26 -6.62
N ILE A 210 18.31 -11.56 -6.34
CA ILE A 210 19.05 -12.17 -5.23
C ILE A 210 20.22 -12.98 -5.80
#